data_fb7b97d3f0a6c9792959800e022a9a0c
#
_entry.id   fb7b97d3f0a6c9792959800e022a9a0c
#
_cell.length_a   1.000
_cell.length_b   1.000
_cell.length_c   1.000
_cell.angle_alpha   90.00
_cell.angle_beta   90.00
_cell.angle_gamma   90.00
#
_symmetry.space_group_name_H-M   'P 1'
#
loop_
_entity.id
_entity.type
_entity.pdbx_description
1 polymer ?
#
loop_
_entity_poly.entity_id
_entity_poly.type
_entity_poly.pdbx_seq_one_letter_code
_entity_poly.pdbx_strand_id
1 'polypeptide(L)'
;MVEREILDKVDAFVKELKRQGIKVDKVILYGSRISDKARKYSDIDVAIVSADFGKDRFEEGARLFEIAAKIDPLIEPVPISVESYNNDTWVPLIYEIRTKGIELKAA
;
A
#
# COMPACT_ATOMS: atom_id res chain seq x y z
N MET A 1 -11.28 -3.50 -13.17
CA MET A 1 -10.00 -3.06 -13.77
C MET A 1 -9.52 -1.78 -13.09
N VAL A 2 -8.24 -1.70 -12.76
CA VAL A 2 -7.69 -0.53 -12.09
C VAL A 2 -7.34 0.55 -13.13
N GLU A 3 -7.74 1.79 -12.86
CA GLU A 3 -7.47 2.89 -13.77
C GLU A 3 -5.97 3.18 -13.86
N ARG A 4 -5.52 3.57 -15.05
CA ARG A 4 -4.12 3.91 -15.30
C ARG A 4 -3.63 5.04 -14.40
N GLU A 5 -4.49 6.03 -14.14
CA GLU A 5 -4.14 7.14 -13.28
C GLU A 5 -3.77 6.68 -11.87
N ILE A 6 -4.52 5.71 -11.34
CA ILE A 6 -4.23 5.15 -10.01
C ILE A 6 -2.91 4.41 -10.01
N LEU A 7 -2.67 3.61 -11.05
CA LEU A 7 -1.41 2.88 -11.18
C LEU A 7 -0.21 3.84 -11.25
N ASP A 8 -0.35 4.94 -11.97
CA ASP A 8 0.72 5.93 -12.09
C ASP A 8 1.01 6.62 -10.76
N LYS A 9 -0.03 6.93 -9.99
CA LYS A 9 0.14 7.54 -8.67
C LYS A 9 0.82 6.59 -7.68
N VAL A 10 0.39 5.35 -7.67
CA VAL A 10 0.99 4.33 -6.80
C VAL A 10 2.45 4.07 -7.20
N ASP A 11 2.73 4.02 -8.50
CA ASP A 11 4.09 3.85 -8.99
C ASP A 11 5.00 5.00 -8.54
N ALA A 12 4.51 6.24 -8.64
CA ALA A 12 5.27 7.41 -8.17
C ALA A 12 5.54 7.32 -6.67
N PHE A 13 4.56 6.88 -5.89
CA PHE A 13 4.71 6.68 -4.46
C PHE A 13 5.78 5.64 -4.15
N VAL A 14 5.72 4.49 -4.81
CA VAL A 14 6.69 3.42 -4.61
C VAL A 14 8.10 3.86 -4.98
N LYS A 15 8.25 4.59 -6.08
CA LYS A 15 9.55 5.12 -6.47
C LYS A 15 10.12 6.06 -5.43
N GLU A 16 9.28 6.89 -4.83
CA GLU A 16 9.72 7.79 -3.78
C GLU A 16 10.14 7.03 -2.52
N LEU A 17 9.42 5.97 -2.15
CA LEU A 17 9.82 5.12 -1.03
C LEU A 17 11.22 4.53 -1.25
N LYS A 18 11.45 4.00 -2.44
CA LYS A 18 12.75 3.42 -2.79
C LYS A 18 13.86 4.46 -2.79
N ARG A 19 13.56 5.67 -3.29
CA ARG A 19 14.52 6.78 -3.28
C ARG A 19 14.95 7.13 -1.86
N GLN A 20 14.03 6.99 -0.89
CA GLN A 20 14.33 7.27 0.51
C GLN A 20 14.94 6.08 1.25
N GLY A 21 15.26 5.01 0.55
CA GLY A 21 15.94 3.86 1.13
C GLY A 21 15.03 2.82 1.78
N ILE A 22 13.73 2.91 1.55
CA ILE A 22 12.78 1.92 2.08
C ILE A 22 12.68 0.76 1.10
N LYS A 23 12.92 -0.45 1.58
CA LYS A 23 12.73 -1.65 0.76
C LYS A 23 11.23 -1.86 0.53
N VAL A 24 10.87 -2.25 -0.68
CA VAL A 24 9.48 -2.55 -1.03
C VAL A 24 9.44 -3.97 -1.57
N ASP A 25 8.93 -4.90 -0.77
CA ASP A 25 8.84 -6.30 -1.16
C ASP A 25 7.57 -6.58 -1.95
N LYS A 26 6.44 -5.99 -1.54
CA LYS A 26 5.17 -6.11 -2.26
C LYS A 26 4.40 -4.81 -2.18
N VAL A 27 3.62 -4.54 -3.22
CA VAL A 27 2.68 -3.42 -3.30
C VAL A 27 1.33 -4.00 -3.66
N ILE A 28 0.33 -3.79 -2.83
CA ILE A 28 -0.98 -4.41 -3.04
C ILE A 28 -2.08 -3.36 -2.93
N LEU A 29 -2.84 -3.20 -4.01
CA LEU A 29 -4.05 -2.37 -3.99
C LEU A 29 -5.19 -3.18 -3.42
N TYR A 30 -6.01 -2.54 -2.58
CA TYR A 30 -7.20 -3.19 -2.03
C TYR A 30 -8.27 -2.13 -1.76
N GLY A 31 -9.41 -2.55 -1.25
CA GLY A 31 -10.47 -1.62 -0.89
C GLY A 31 -11.32 -1.18 -2.09
N SER A 32 -11.93 0.00 -2.01
CA SER A 32 -12.94 0.44 -2.96
C SER A 32 -12.42 0.66 -4.38
N ARG A 33 -11.15 1.04 -4.54
CA ARG A 33 -10.60 1.33 -5.88
C ARG A 33 -10.43 0.11 -6.78
N ILE A 34 -10.48 -1.08 -6.21
CA ILE A 34 -10.42 -2.31 -7.00
C ILE A 34 -11.80 -2.90 -7.24
N SER A 35 -12.85 -2.26 -6.74
CA SER A 35 -14.23 -2.73 -6.91
C SER A 35 -15.00 -1.79 -7.84
N ASP A 36 -16.16 -2.29 -8.36
CA ASP A 36 -17.04 -1.49 -9.20
C ASP A 36 -17.72 -0.35 -8.43
N LYS A 37 -17.53 -0.31 -7.11
CA LYS A 37 -18.12 0.73 -6.26
C LYS A 37 -17.20 1.94 -6.08
N ALA A 38 -16.04 1.94 -6.72
CA ALA A 38 -15.11 3.06 -6.61
C ALA A 38 -15.72 4.34 -7.16
N ARG A 39 -15.50 5.45 -6.44
CA ARG A 39 -15.92 6.78 -6.84
C ARG A 39 -14.70 7.65 -7.09
N LYS A 40 -14.88 8.73 -7.85
CA LYS A 40 -13.79 9.61 -8.26
C LYS A 40 -12.87 10.07 -7.12
N TYR A 41 -13.43 10.28 -5.94
CA TYR A 41 -12.67 10.79 -4.78
C TYR A 41 -12.51 9.74 -3.68
N SER A 42 -12.70 8.47 -4.01
CA SER A 42 -12.44 7.39 -3.04
C SER A 42 -10.96 7.29 -2.72
N ASP A 43 -10.64 6.92 -1.49
CA ASP A 43 -9.27 6.70 -1.09
C ASP A 43 -8.62 5.59 -1.90
N ILE A 44 -7.32 5.72 -2.08
CA ILE A 44 -6.51 4.70 -2.75
C ILE A 44 -5.81 3.90 -1.67
N ASP A 45 -6.40 2.77 -1.29
CA ASP A 45 -5.84 1.92 -0.24
C ASP A 45 -4.71 1.07 -0.80
N VAL A 46 -3.50 1.26 -0.28
CA VAL A 46 -2.34 0.52 -0.74
C VAL A 46 -1.55 -0.04 0.44
N ALA A 47 -1.28 -1.34 0.39
CA ALA A 47 -0.45 -2.00 1.39
C ALA A 47 0.98 -2.08 0.86
N ILE A 48 1.93 -1.66 1.68
CA ILE A 48 3.35 -1.78 1.39
C ILE A 48 3.93 -2.84 2.31
N VAL A 49 4.37 -3.95 1.74
CA VAL A 49 5.01 -5.02 2.49
C VAL A 49 6.52 -4.84 2.40
N SER A 50 7.18 -4.76 3.55
CA SER A 50 8.61 -4.50 3.59
C SER A 50 9.28 -5.22 4.76
N ALA A 51 10.49 -5.71 4.50
CA ALA A 51 11.34 -6.26 5.55
C ALA A 51 11.80 -5.19 6.53
N ASP A 52 11.70 -3.91 6.15
CA ASP A 52 12.08 -2.79 7.03
C ASP A 52 10.99 -2.44 8.05
N PHE A 53 9.79 -3.00 7.91
CA PHE A 53 8.65 -2.70 8.79
C PHE A 53 8.51 -3.73 9.90
N GLY A 54 7.73 -3.37 10.92
CA GLY A 54 7.40 -4.24 12.04
C GLY A 54 8.09 -3.87 13.34
N LYS A 55 8.91 -2.81 13.33
CA LYS A 55 9.64 -2.36 14.52
C LYS A 55 8.85 -1.30 15.29
N ASP A 56 8.26 -0.35 14.57
CA ASP A 56 7.43 0.69 15.15
C ASP A 56 6.33 1.04 14.14
N ARG A 57 5.18 0.41 14.29
CA ARG A 57 4.08 0.54 13.34
C ARG A 57 3.53 1.95 13.23
N PHE A 58 3.51 2.66 14.34
CA PHE A 58 3.00 4.04 14.34
C PHE A 58 3.94 4.95 13.53
N GLU A 59 5.23 4.88 13.80
CA GLU A 59 6.24 5.68 13.12
C GLU A 59 6.29 5.35 11.63
N GLU A 60 6.25 4.05 11.31
CA GLU A 60 6.27 3.57 9.94
C GLU A 60 5.05 4.06 9.16
N GLY A 61 3.87 3.96 9.77
CA GLY A 61 2.64 4.43 9.15
C GLY A 61 2.64 5.94 8.93
N ALA A 62 3.11 6.70 9.92
CA ALA A 62 3.18 8.16 9.81
C ALA A 62 4.13 8.59 8.69
N ARG A 63 5.26 7.91 8.56
CA ARG A 63 6.23 8.22 7.50
C ARG A 63 5.67 7.91 6.12
N LEU A 64 5.02 6.77 5.95
CA LEU A 64 4.38 6.43 4.68
C LEU A 64 3.29 7.42 4.32
N PHE A 65 2.48 7.80 5.30
CA PHE A 65 1.42 8.77 5.08
C PHE A 65 1.97 10.12 4.62
N GLU A 66 3.03 10.59 5.27
CA GLU A 66 3.67 11.86 4.91
C GLU A 66 4.21 11.83 3.48
N ILE A 67 4.87 10.74 3.09
CA ILE A 67 5.40 10.60 1.74
C ILE A 67 4.26 10.52 0.73
N ALA A 68 3.23 9.72 1.03
CA ALA A 68 2.09 9.56 0.14
C ALA A 68 1.35 10.87 -0.09
N ALA A 69 1.18 11.69 0.93
CA ALA A 69 0.46 12.94 0.84
C ALA A 69 1.10 13.91 -0.16
N LYS A 70 2.40 13.83 -0.36
CA LYS A 70 3.11 14.67 -1.32
C LYS A 70 2.88 14.21 -2.76
N ILE A 71 2.52 12.94 -2.96
CA ILE A 71 2.21 12.40 -4.28
C ILE A 71 0.74 12.64 -4.59
N ASP A 72 -0.15 12.20 -3.70
CA ASP A 72 -1.58 12.41 -3.82
C ASP A 72 -2.24 12.19 -2.46
N PRO A 73 -3.01 13.15 -1.94
CA PRO A 73 -3.63 13.03 -0.61
C PRO A 73 -4.68 11.92 -0.50
N LEU A 74 -5.13 11.34 -1.61
CA LEU A 74 -6.06 10.23 -1.58
C LEU A 74 -5.36 8.89 -1.33
N ILE A 75 -4.04 8.81 -1.43
CA ILE A 75 -3.32 7.58 -1.13
C ILE A 75 -3.34 7.34 0.37
N GLU A 76 -3.87 6.18 0.77
CA GLU A 76 -3.86 5.72 2.16
C GLU A 76 -2.98 4.49 2.27
N PRO A 77 -1.71 4.66 2.64
CA PRO A 77 -0.79 3.53 2.73
C PRO A 77 -0.87 2.88 4.09
N VAL A 78 -0.67 1.57 4.10
CA VAL A 78 -0.51 0.83 5.36
C VAL A 78 0.80 0.02 5.29
N PRO A 79 1.64 0.12 6.33
CA PRO A 79 2.87 -0.67 6.39
C PRO A 79 2.58 -2.06 6.93
N ILE A 80 3.12 -3.08 6.28
CA ILE A 80 2.99 -4.46 6.73
C ILE A 80 4.37 -5.11 6.67
N SER A 81 4.80 -5.74 7.76
CA SER A 81 6.05 -6.48 7.74
C SER A 81 5.91 -7.73 6.90
N VAL A 82 7.01 -8.19 6.33
CA VAL A 82 7.03 -9.46 5.58
C VAL A 82 6.53 -10.61 6.48
N GLU A 83 6.96 -10.61 7.73
CA GLU A 83 6.55 -11.66 8.67
C GLU A 83 5.04 -11.66 8.90
N SER A 84 4.44 -10.49 9.17
CA SER A 84 2.99 -10.38 9.38
C SER A 84 2.21 -10.77 8.13
N TYR A 85 2.67 -10.33 6.97
CA TYR A 85 2.01 -10.66 5.72
C TYR A 85 1.94 -12.18 5.50
N ASN A 86 3.01 -12.88 5.84
CA ASN A 86 3.10 -14.33 5.62
C ASN A 86 2.43 -15.15 6.72
N ASN A 87 2.43 -14.67 7.97
CA ASN A 87 2.04 -15.49 9.12
C ASN A 87 0.75 -15.05 9.82
N ASP A 88 0.38 -13.78 9.73
CA ASP A 88 -0.76 -13.25 10.49
C ASP A 88 -2.04 -13.19 9.67
N THR A 89 -2.33 -14.25 8.92
CA THR A 89 -3.49 -14.30 8.03
C THR A 89 -4.84 -14.27 8.78
N TRP A 90 -4.82 -14.45 10.09
CA TRP A 90 -5.99 -14.32 10.95
C TRP A 90 -6.39 -12.85 11.19
N VAL A 91 -5.49 -11.90 10.93
CA VAL A 91 -5.79 -10.47 11.07
C VAL A 91 -6.69 -10.07 9.89
N PRO A 92 -7.89 -9.53 10.15
CA PRO A 92 -8.86 -9.24 9.07
C PRO A 92 -8.30 -8.41 7.92
N LEU A 93 -7.52 -7.38 8.22
CA LEU A 93 -6.93 -6.53 7.16
C LEU A 93 -5.97 -7.33 6.29
N ILE A 94 -5.11 -8.14 6.91
CA ILE A 94 -4.14 -8.94 6.16
C ILE A 94 -4.86 -9.99 5.32
N TYR A 95 -5.89 -10.62 5.88
CA TYR A 95 -6.71 -11.58 5.14
C TYR A 95 -7.34 -10.93 3.91
N GLU A 96 -7.93 -9.74 4.07
CA GLU A 96 -8.53 -9.01 2.94
C GLU A 96 -7.50 -8.70 1.86
N ILE A 97 -6.34 -8.18 2.26
CA ILE A 97 -5.29 -7.82 1.33
C ILE A 97 -4.81 -9.03 0.53
N ARG A 98 -4.63 -10.17 1.21
CA ARG A 98 -4.14 -11.38 0.56
C ARG A 98 -5.16 -12.03 -0.36
N THR A 99 -6.45 -11.98 -0.01
CA THR A 99 -7.49 -12.70 -0.74
C THR A 99 -8.17 -11.84 -1.81
N LYS A 100 -8.29 -10.53 -1.58
CA LYS A 100 -9.02 -9.64 -2.50
C LYS A 100 -8.14 -8.58 -3.14
N GLY A 101 -6.94 -8.35 -2.61
CA GLY A 101 -6.05 -7.32 -3.12
C GLY A 101 -5.45 -7.69 -4.46
N ILE A 102 -4.99 -6.67 -5.17
CA ILE A 102 -4.31 -6.82 -6.45
C ILE A 102 -2.85 -6.44 -6.24
N GLU A 103 -1.96 -7.43 -6.35
CA GLU A 103 -0.53 -7.17 -6.22
C GLU A 103 -0.01 -6.52 -7.49
N LEU A 104 0.69 -5.40 -7.32
CA LEU A 104 1.30 -4.67 -8.42
C LEU A 104 2.77 -5.00 -8.50
N LYS A 105 3.33 -4.93 -9.73
CA LYS A 105 4.78 -5.09 -9.89
C LYS A 105 5.48 -3.90 -9.26
N ALA A 106 6.34 -4.18 -8.29
CA ALA A 106 7.24 -3.18 -7.73
C ALA A 106 8.44 -3.08 -8.66
N ALA A 107 8.43 -2.08 -9.53
CA ALA A 107 9.50 -1.88 -10.49
C ALA A 107 10.82 -1.50 -9.81
#